data_99973a193adc7639e5aedf1d04584731
#
_entry.id   99973a193adc7639e5aedf1d04584731
#
_cell.length_a   1.000
_cell.length_b   1.000
_cell.length_c   1.000
_cell.angle_alpha   90.00
_cell.angle_beta   90.00
_cell.angle_gamma   90.00
#
_symmetry.space_group_name_H-M   'P 1'
#
loop_
_entity.id
_entity.type
_entity.pdbx_description
1 polymer ?
#
loop_
_entity_poly.entity_id
_entity_poly.type
_entity_poly.pdbx_seq_one_letter_code
_entity_poly.pdbx_strand_id
1 'polypeptide(L)'
;QEGHVPWLRPLSCGLARTPSSAGILSAHKIIASSPEMDLPTVSSLRKLGVNLTRSNKETVRHSDVLFLAVKPHIIPFILDEIGADVQARHIVVSCAAGVTISSVEKKLMAFQPAPKVIRCMTNTPVVVREGATVYATGTHALVEDGQLLEQLMSSVGFCTEVEEDLIDAVTGLSGSGPAYAFMALDALADGGVKMGLPRRLAVRLGAQALLGAAKMLLDSEQHPGQLKDNVCSPGGATIHALHFLESGGFRSLLINAVEASCIRTRELQSMADQEKVSPAALKKTLLDRVKLESPTVSTLTHSSPGKLLTRSPAPGGKKD
;
A
#
# COMPACT_ATOMS: atom_id res chain seq x y z
N GLN A 1 7.41 -14.95 2.91
CA GLN A 1 6.84 -13.73 3.50
C GLN A 1 5.50 -13.47 2.84
N GLU A 2 4.61 -13.89 3.43
CA GLU A 2 3.18 -14.03 3.68
C GLU A 2 2.30 -12.92 3.13
N GLY A 3 1.17 -13.32 2.63
CA GLY A 3 -0.04 -12.66 2.16
C GLY A 3 -0.47 -11.35 2.81
N HIS A 4 0.47 -10.44 3.07
CA HIS A 4 0.15 -9.12 3.57
C HIS A 4 -0.49 -8.33 2.42
N VAL A 5 -1.79 -8.07 2.53
CA VAL A 5 -2.49 -7.15 1.63
C VAL A 5 -2.24 -5.73 2.16
N PRO A 6 -1.32 -4.97 1.54
CA PRO A 6 -0.86 -3.70 2.14
C PRO A 6 -1.96 -2.66 2.27
N TRP A 7 -3.02 -2.74 1.45
CA TRP A 7 -4.04 -1.71 1.29
C TRP A 7 -5.35 -1.97 2.04
N LEU A 8 -5.70 -3.24 2.32
CA LEU A 8 -6.95 -3.56 3.03
C LEU A 8 -6.99 -2.92 4.42
N ARG A 9 -5.89 -3.03 5.16
CA ARG A 9 -5.77 -2.46 6.50
C ARG A 9 -5.87 -0.94 6.52
N PRO A 10 -5.07 -0.18 5.75
CA PRO A 10 -5.13 1.28 5.76
C PRO A 10 -6.52 1.79 5.43
N LEU A 11 -7.12 1.32 4.35
CA LEU A 11 -8.42 1.79 3.88
C LEU A 11 -9.54 1.47 4.87
N SER A 12 -9.68 0.21 5.28
CA SER A 12 -10.72 -0.20 6.24
C SER A 12 -10.53 0.45 7.60
N CYS A 13 -9.29 0.63 8.09
CA CYS A 13 -9.01 1.34 9.33
C CYS A 13 -9.30 2.83 9.22
N GLY A 14 -8.99 3.46 8.08
CA GLY A 14 -9.30 4.86 7.82
C GLY A 14 -10.80 5.10 7.85
N LEU A 15 -11.54 4.36 7.03
CA LEU A 15 -13.01 4.46 6.96
C LEU A 15 -13.69 4.14 8.29
N ALA A 16 -13.22 3.13 9.02
CA ALA A 16 -13.80 2.75 10.32
C ALA A 16 -13.52 3.75 11.45
N ARG A 17 -12.51 4.61 11.30
CA ARG A 17 -12.16 5.67 12.27
C ARG A 17 -12.84 7.00 11.99
N THR A 18 -13.62 7.12 10.93
CA THR A 18 -14.37 8.36 10.69
C THR A 18 -15.36 8.60 11.84
N PRO A 19 -15.41 9.82 12.40
CA PRO A 19 -16.35 10.12 13.46
C PRO A 19 -17.79 9.94 12.97
N SER A 20 -18.63 9.34 13.80
CA SER A 20 -20.08 9.18 13.52
C SER A 20 -20.78 10.55 13.33
N SER A 21 -20.18 11.63 13.81
CA SER A 21 -20.66 13.01 13.60
C SER A 21 -20.57 13.48 12.15
N ALA A 22 -19.69 12.88 11.34
CA ALA A 22 -19.62 13.15 9.89
C ALA A 22 -20.72 12.41 9.10
N GLY A 23 -21.48 11.50 9.71
CA GLY A 23 -22.69 10.89 9.14
C GLY A 23 -22.49 9.88 8.00
N ILE A 24 -21.26 9.68 7.55
CA ILE A 24 -20.99 8.96 6.28
C ILE A 24 -20.90 7.46 6.46
N LEU A 25 -20.11 6.97 7.43
CA LEU A 25 -19.94 5.53 7.63
C LEU A 25 -19.61 5.19 9.09
N SER A 26 -20.32 4.19 9.64
CA SER A 26 -20.00 3.64 10.98
C SER A 26 -19.27 2.29 10.80
N ALA A 27 -18.34 1.96 11.69
CA ALA A 27 -17.52 0.76 11.60
C ALA A 27 -18.35 -0.54 11.46
N HIS A 28 -19.51 -0.62 12.11
CA HIS A 28 -20.42 -1.77 12.03
C HIS A 28 -21.10 -1.93 10.65
N LYS A 29 -21.05 -0.91 9.77
CA LYS A 29 -21.51 -0.99 8.38
C LYS A 29 -20.41 -1.48 7.43
N ILE A 30 -19.20 -1.68 7.94
CA ILE A 30 -18.07 -2.23 7.17
C ILE A 30 -17.98 -3.72 7.45
N ILE A 31 -17.90 -4.52 6.39
CA ILE A 31 -17.56 -5.94 6.45
C ILE A 31 -16.27 -6.18 5.68
N ALA A 32 -15.33 -6.90 6.28
CA ALA A 32 -14.07 -7.23 5.66
C ALA A 32 -13.85 -8.74 5.66
N SER A 33 -13.50 -9.29 4.51
CA SER A 33 -13.11 -10.70 4.38
C SER A 33 -11.60 -10.87 4.43
N SER A 34 -11.17 -11.91 5.14
CA SER A 34 -9.77 -12.33 5.18
C SER A 34 -9.72 -13.86 5.34
N PRO A 35 -8.87 -14.57 4.57
CA PRO A 35 -8.69 -16.01 4.77
C PRO A 35 -8.08 -16.33 6.14
N GLU A 36 -7.26 -15.44 6.67
CA GLU A 36 -6.56 -15.57 7.95
C GLU A 36 -7.12 -14.57 8.96
N MET A 37 -7.75 -15.10 10.02
CA MET A 37 -8.43 -14.27 11.04
C MET A 37 -7.51 -13.85 12.19
N ASP A 38 -6.30 -14.41 12.27
CA ASP A 38 -5.36 -14.21 13.38
C ASP A 38 -4.29 -13.15 13.06
N LEU A 39 -4.36 -12.55 11.87
CA LEU A 39 -3.47 -11.47 11.49
C LEU A 39 -3.62 -10.25 12.42
N PRO A 40 -2.52 -9.57 12.77
CA PRO A 40 -2.56 -8.32 13.56
C PRO A 40 -3.47 -7.25 12.92
N THR A 41 -3.56 -7.26 11.58
CA THR A 41 -4.44 -6.40 10.80
C THR A 41 -5.90 -6.65 11.09
N VAL A 42 -6.32 -7.92 11.08
CA VAL A 42 -7.69 -8.36 11.35
C VAL A 42 -8.07 -8.07 12.80
N SER A 43 -7.15 -8.31 13.73
CA SER A 43 -7.33 -7.97 15.14
C SER A 43 -7.56 -6.46 15.37
N SER A 44 -6.86 -5.62 14.60
CA SER A 44 -7.05 -4.17 14.65
C SER A 44 -8.42 -3.75 14.12
N LEU A 45 -8.90 -4.34 13.03
CA LEU A 45 -10.24 -4.09 12.47
C LEU A 45 -11.34 -4.53 13.44
N ARG A 46 -11.18 -5.68 14.10
CA ARG A 46 -12.11 -6.17 15.13
C ARG A 46 -12.25 -5.19 16.28
N LYS A 47 -11.15 -4.61 16.76
CA LYS A 47 -11.16 -3.57 17.82
C LYS A 47 -11.88 -2.29 17.41
N LEU A 48 -11.97 -2.00 16.13
CA LEU A 48 -12.70 -0.85 15.58
C LEU A 48 -14.19 -1.12 15.39
N GLY A 49 -14.65 -2.37 15.58
CA GLY A 49 -16.06 -2.75 15.41
C GLY A 49 -16.42 -3.11 13.96
N VAL A 50 -15.44 -3.37 13.11
CA VAL A 50 -15.67 -3.86 11.73
C VAL A 50 -16.12 -5.32 11.77
N ASN A 51 -17.15 -5.66 10.98
CA ASN A 51 -17.60 -7.04 10.81
C ASN A 51 -16.55 -7.82 10.00
N LEU A 52 -16.25 -9.04 10.44
CA LEU A 52 -15.20 -9.86 9.84
C LEU A 52 -15.76 -11.22 9.42
N THR A 53 -15.37 -11.67 8.23
CA THR A 53 -15.74 -12.97 7.69
C THR A 53 -14.56 -13.62 6.97
N ARG A 54 -14.63 -14.93 6.73
CA ARG A 54 -13.72 -15.67 5.85
C ARG A 54 -14.23 -15.81 4.42
N SER A 55 -15.46 -15.37 4.15
CA SER A 55 -16.14 -15.57 2.88
C SER A 55 -16.24 -14.27 2.09
N ASN A 56 -15.59 -14.21 0.93
CA ASN A 56 -15.74 -13.10 -0.01
C ASN A 56 -17.19 -12.96 -0.48
N LYS A 57 -17.87 -14.08 -0.71
CA LYS A 57 -19.29 -14.10 -1.12
C LYS A 57 -20.22 -13.51 -0.07
N GLU A 58 -19.95 -13.76 1.21
CA GLU A 58 -20.70 -13.15 2.30
C GLU A 58 -20.50 -11.63 2.31
N THR A 59 -19.27 -11.17 2.10
CA THR A 59 -18.97 -9.74 1.97
C THR A 59 -19.77 -9.11 0.84
N VAL A 60 -19.82 -9.73 -0.34
CA VAL A 60 -20.59 -9.23 -1.50
C VAL A 60 -22.07 -9.10 -1.17
N ARG A 61 -22.67 -10.13 -0.57
CA ARG A 61 -24.11 -10.14 -0.27
C ARG A 61 -24.56 -9.05 0.69
N HIS A 62 -23.67 -8.62 1.59
CA HIS A 62 -23.93 -7.63 2.63
C HIS A 62 -23.44 -6.21 2.30
N SER A 63 -22.92 -5.99 1.09
CA SER A 63 -22.32 -4.72 0.71
C SER A 63 -23.01 -4.12 -0.51
N ASP A 64 -22.91 -2.81 -0.66
CA ASP A 64 -23.30 -2.09 -1.88
C ASP A 64 -22.02 -1.62 -2.63
N VAL A 65 -20.98 -1.27 -1.90
CA VAL A 65 -19.67 -0.88 -2.45
C VAL A 65 -18.62 -1.93 -2.08
N LEU A 66 -18.01 -2.54 -3.09
CA LEU A 66 -17.08 -3.66 -2.98
C LEU A 66 -15.65 -3.18 -3.27
N PHE A 67 -14.82 -3.01 -2.25
CA PHE A 67 -13.42 -2.66 -2.43
C PHE A 67 -12.56 -3.91 -2.67
N LEU A 68 -11.97 -4.01 -3.85
CA LEU A 68 -10.97 -5.03 -4.18
C LEU A 68 -9.59 -4.53 -3.76
N ALA A 69 -9.23 -4.78 -2.51
CA ALA A 69 -7.99 -4.32 -1.88
C ALA A 69 -6.97 -5.45 -1.75
N VAL A 70 -6.78 -6.23 -2.79
CA VAL A 70 -5.85 -7.36 -2.88
C VAL A 70 -4.71 -7.05 -3.85
N LYS A 71 -3.68 -7.90 -3.88
CA LYS A 71 -2.58 -7.78 -4.86
C LYS A 71 -3.12 -7.94 -6.28
N PRO A 72 -2.57 -7.25 -7.29
CA PRO A 72 -3.07 -7.25 -8.67
C PRO A 72 -3.30 -8.65 -9.25
N HIS A 73 -2.36 -9.58 -9.06
CA HIS A 73 -2.43 -10.95 -9.57
C HIS A 73 -3.53 -11.81 -8.89
N ILE A 74 -4.11 -11.34 -7.78
CA ILE A 74 -5.20 -12.04 -7.08
C ILE A 74 -6.57 -11.60 -7.62
N ILE A 75 -6.68 -10.41 -8.22
CA ILE A 75 -7.95 -9.85 -8.72
C ILE A 75 -8.72 -10.83 -9.59
N PRO A 76 -8.14 -11.49 -10.62
CA PRO A 76 -8.90 -12.39 -11.48
C PRO A 76 -9.57 -13.54 -10.73
N PHE A 77 -8.92 -14.08 -9.69
CA PHE A 77 -9.46 -15.18 -8.88
C PHE A 77 -10.60 -14.73 -7.98
N ILE A 78 -10.47 -13.54 -7.37
CA ILE A 78 -11.55 -12.97 -6.57
C ILE A 78 -12.78 -12.71 -7.46
N LEU A 79 -12.59 -12.14 -8.65
CA LEU A 79 -13.69 -11.89 -9.58
C LEU A 79 -14.38 -13.18 -10.04
N ASP A 80 -13.63 -14.28 -10.27
CA ASP A 80 -14.20 -15.59 -10.56
C ASP A 80 -15.00 -16.16 -9.38
N GLU A 81 -14.50 -15.96 -8.16
CA GLU A 81 -15.16 -16.44 -6.94
C GLU A 81 -16.48 -15.72 -6.68
N ILE A 82 -16.50 -14.39 -6.79
CA ILE A 82 -17.62 -13.54 -6.38
C ILE A 82 -18.55 -13.18 -7.54
N GLY A 83 -18.14 -13.37 -8.80
CA GLY A 83 -18.82 -12.82 -9.96
C GLY A 83 -20.31 -13.18 -10.04
N ALA A 84 -20.68 -14.43 -9.70
CA ALA A 84 -22.06 -14.87 -9.68
C ALA A 84 -22.93 -14.20 -8.57
N ASP A 85 -22.32 -13.67 -7.54
CA ASP A 85 -22.99 -12.96 -6.44
C ASP A 85 -23.05 -11.43 -6.68
N VAL A 86 -22.31 -10.90 -7.68
CA VAL A 86 -22.33 -9.48 -8.06
C VAL A 86 -23.65 -9.17 -8.79
N GLN A 87 -24.33 -8.12 -8.36
CA GLN A 87 -25.63 -7.66 -8.87
C GLN A 87 -25.50 -6.24 -9.43
N ALA A 88 -26.51 -5.78 -10.17
CA ALA A 88 -26.55 -4.44 -10.78
C ALA A 88 -26.43 -3.28 -9.77
N ARG A 89 -26.81 -3.52 -8.51
CA ARG A 89 -26.67 -2.51 -7.44
C ARG A 89 -25.26 -2.31 -6.95
N HIS A 90 -24.37 -3.32 -7.13
CA HIS A 90 -23.03 -3.27 -6.60
C HIS A 90 -22.12 -2.34 -7.40
N ILE A 91 -21.32 -1.55 -6.68
CA ILE A 91 -20.23 -0.76 -7.24
C ILE A 91 -18.93 -1.49 -6.88
N VAL A 92 -18.20 -1.96 -7.87
CA VAL A 92 -16.92 -2.68 -7.70
C VAL A 92 -15.78 -1.68 -7.83
N VAL A 93 -15.08 -1.42 -6.72
CA VAL A 93 -13.97 -0.47 -6.65
C VAL A 93 -12.66 -1.23 -6.56
N SER A 94 -11.84 -1.20 -7.62
CA SER A 94 -10.50 -1.82 -7.61
C SER A 94 -9.46 -0.82 -7.13
N CYS A 95 -8.74 -1.18 -6.07
CA CYS A 95 -7.58 -0.43 -5.55
C CYS A 95 -6.24 -1.07 -5.98
N ALA A 96 -6.25 -2.00 -6.92
CA ALA A 96 -5.07 -2.72 -7.35
C ALA A 96 -4.27 -1.91 -8.40
N ALA A 97 -2.99 -1.69 -8.12
CA ALA A 97 -2.09 -1.02 -9.06
C ALA A 97 -1.96 -1.84 -10.35
N GLY A 98 -1.98 -1.17 -11.51
CA GLY A 98 -1.82 -1.82 -12.80
C GLY A 98 -2.98 -2.74 -13.24
N VAL A 99 -4.18 -2.64 -12.61
CA VAL A 99 -5.38 -3.37 -13.04
C VAL A 99 -6.35 -2.38 -13.65
N THR A 100 -6.63 -2.52 -14.95
CA THR A 100 -7.50 -1.60 -15.69
C THR A 100 -8.97 -1.85 -15.44
N ILE A 101 -9.79 -0.80 -15.59
CA ILE A 101 -11.26 -0.90 -15.58
C ILE A 101 -11.73 -1.96 -16.59
N SER A 102 -11.22 -1.86 -17.81
CA SER A 102 -11.58 -2.78 -18.90
C SER A 102 -11.33 -4.26 -18.55
N SER A 103 -10.21 -4.57 -17.86
CA SER A 103 -9.91 -5.94 -17.45
C SER A 103 -10.88 -6.47 -16.41
N VAL A 104 -11.30 -5.62 -15.45
CA VAL A 104 -12.29 -5.97 -14.42
C VAL A 104 -13.69 -6.11 -15.02
N GLU A 105 -14.11 -5.14 -15.86
CA GLU A 105 -15.41 -5.18 -16.56
C GLU A 105 -15.53 -6.45 -17.41
N LYS A 106 -14.54 -6.73 -18.26
CA LYS A 106 -14.49 -7.92 -19.12
C LYS A 106 -14.67 -9.22 -18.33
N LYS A 107 -14.07 -9.28 -17.14
CA LYS A 107 -14.16 -10.46 -16.28
C LYS A 107 -15.57 -10.59 -15.66
N LEU A 108 -16.13 -9.48 -15.18
CA LEU A 108 -17.45 -9.45 -14.56
C LEU A 108 -18.60 -9.60 -15.57
N MET A 109 -18.41 -9.19 -16.82
CA MET A 109 -19.42 -9.32 -17.89
C MET A 109 -19.79 -10.78 -18.18
N ALA A 110 -18.98 -11.75 -17.77
CA ALA A 110 -19.35 -13.17 -17.80
C ALA A 110 -20.51 -13.52 -16.85
N PHE A 111 -20.79 -12.68 -15.85
CA PHE A 111 -21.78 -12.91 -14.80
C PHE A 111 -22.86 -11.83 -14.76
N GLN A 112 -22.49 -10.58 -15.01
CA GLN A 112 -23.35 -9.40 -14.96
C GLN A 112 -23.15 -8.57 -16.23
N PRO A 113 -24.20 -8.30 -17.04
CA PRO A 113 -24.04 -7.66 -18.35
C PRO A 113 -23.58 -6.19 -18.30
N ALA A 114 -23.84 -5.49 -17.20
CA ALA A 114 -23.51 -4.08 -17.03
C ALA A 114 -22.86 -3.85 -15.65
N PRO A 115 -21.63 -4.37 -15.38
CA PRO A 115 -21.00 -4.23 -14.08
C PRO A 115 -20.53 -2.78 -13.89
N LYS A 116 -20.87 -2.20 -12.74
CA LYS A 116 -20.39 -0.88 -12.34
C LYS A 116 -18.99 -1.03 -11.74
N VAL A 117 -17.99 -0.57 -12.45
CA VAL A 117 -16.58 -0.68 -12.05
C VAL A 117 -15.98 0.72 -11.90
N ILE A 118 -15.24 0.93 -10.82
CA ILE A 118 -14.45 2.13 -10.58
C ILE A 118 -13.01 1.70 -10.27
N ARG A 119 -12.02 2.30 -10.92
CA ARG A 119 -10.63 2.16 -10.55
C ARG A 119 -10.25 3.27 -9.59
N CYS A 120 -9.65 2.92 -8.46
CA CYS A 120 -9.29 3.85 -7.40
C CYS A 120 -7.80 3.65 -7.05
N MET A 121 -7.07 4.74 -6.89
CA MET A 121 -5.73 4.74 -6.34
C MET A 121 -5.69 5.62 -5.11
N THR A 122 -5.30 5.03 -4.00
CA THR A 122 -5.17 5.71 -2.71
C THR A 122 -3.80 5.42 -2.08
N ASN A 123 -3.52 5.96 -0.91
CA ASN A 123 -2.25 5.74 -0.22
C ASN A 123 -2.42 5.44 1.27
N THR A 124 -1.35 5.00 1.94
CA THR A 124 -1.40 4.57 3.34
C THR A 124 -1.83 5.65 4.35
N PRO A 125 -1.60 6.98 4.14
CA PRO A 125 -2.04 8.00 5.08
C PRO A 125 -3.55 8.10 5.31
N VAL A 126 -4.39 7.37 4.56
CA VAL A 126 -5.83 7.23 4.87
C VAL A 126 -6.09 6.78 6.30
N VAL A 127 -5.14 6.05 6.94
CA VAL A 127 -5.28 5.62 8.35
C VAL A 127 -5.28 6.77 9.34
N VAL A 128 -4.71 7.90 8.96
CA VAL A 128 -4.67 9.14 9.74
C VAL A 128 -5.53 10.24 9.13
N ARG A 129 -6.36 9.90 8.13
CA ARG A 129 -7.26 10.77 7.39
C ARG A 129 -6.56 11.88 6.62
N GLU A 130 -5.36 11.59 6.13
CA GLU A 130 -4.56 12.46 5.27
C GLU A 130 -4.18 11.70 3.99
N GLY A 131 -5.12 10.88 3.50
CA GLY A 131 -4.94 10.13 2.26
C GLY A 131 -4.98 11.03 1.03
N ALA A 132 -4.35 10.56 -0.04
CA ALA A 132 -4.52 11.12 -1.38
C ALA A 132 -5.12 10.04 -2.27
N THR A 133 -6.32 10.30 -2.78
CA THR A 133 -7.10 9.35 -3.56
C THR A 133 -7.50 9.97 -4.89
N VAL A 134 -7.36 9.18 -5.96
CA VAL A 134 -8.00 9.47 -7.24
C VAL A 134 -8.82 8.28 -7.69
N TYR A 135 -9.83 8.52 -8.52
CA TYR A 135 -10.64 7.46 -9.11
C TYR A 135 -11.00 7.78 -10.56
N ALA A 136 -11.30 6.73 -11.31
CA ALA A 136 -11.86 6.81 -12.66
C ALA A 136 -13.05 5.87 -12.75
N THR A 137 -14.14 6.33 -13.37
CA THR A 137 -15.37 5.58 -13.53
C THR A 137 -15.35 4.74 -14.81
N GLY A 138 -15.86 3.51 -14.73
CA GLY A 138 -15.98 2.60 -15.86
C GLY A 138 -17.25 2.84 -16.68
N THR A 139 -17.42 2.01 -17.72
CA THR A 139 -18.43 2.17 -18.75
C THR A 139 -19.87 2.19 -18.22
N HIS A 140 -20.14 1.42 -17.18
CA HIS A 140 -21.51 1.26 -16.63
C HIS A 140 -21.69 1.91 -15.26
N ALA A 141 -20.63 2.52 -14.71
CA ALA A 141 -20.73 3.31 -13.48
C ALA A 141 -21.43 4.64 -13.78
N LEU A 142 -22.37 5.00 -12.93
CA LEU A 142 -23.10 6.25 -13.04
C LEU A 142 -22.33 7.38 -12.34
N VAL A 143 -22.66 8.62 -12.67
CA VAL A 143 -22.08 9.81 -12.01
C VAL A 143 -22.28 9.74 -10.49
N GLU A 144 -23.44 9.30 -10.04
CA GLU A 144 -23.78 9.15 -8.63
C GLU A 144 -22.93 8.09 -7.93
N ASP A 145 -22.50 7.05 -8.66
CA ASP A 145 -21.61 6.01 -8.12
C ASP A 145 -20.21 6.59 -7.83
N GLY A 146 -19.68 7.41 -8.74
CA GLY A 146 -18.43 8.14 -8.56
C GLY A 146 -18.52 9.13 -7.40
N GLN A 147 -19.59 9.93 -7.34
CA GLN A 147 -19.83 10.89 -6.26
C GLN A 147 -19.95 10.21 -4.89
N LEU A 148 -20.59 9.03 -4.81
CA LEU A 148 -20.64 8.24 -3.57
C LEU A 148 -19.25 7.82 -3.13
N LEU A 149 -18.42 7.31 -4.05
CA LEU A 149 -17.03 6.95 -3.74
C LEU A 149 -16.24 8.17 -3.27
N GLU A 150 -16.38 9.31 -3.95
CA GLU A 150 -15.70 10.56 -3.58
C GLU A 150 -16.09 11.01 -2.18
N GLN A 151 -17.37 10.97 -1.82
CA GLN A 151 -17.83 11.28 -0.45
C GLN A 151 -17.20 10.34 0.60
N LEU A 152 -17.16 9.04 0.32
CA LEU A 152 -16.54 8.05 1.19
C LEU A 152 -15.04 8.35 1.40
N MET A 153 -14.31 8.57 0.31
CA MET A 153 -12.86 8.75 0.35
C MET A 153 -12.45 10.13 0.86
N SER A 154 -13.26 11.16 0.64
CA SER A 154 -13.06 12.51 1.21
C SER A 154 -13.16 12.53 2.73
N SER A 155 -13.77 11.52 3.35
CA SER A 155 -13.78 11.37 4.80
C SER A 155 -12.42 10.94 5.38
N VAL A 156 -11.52 10.46 4.54
CA VAL A 156 -10.18 9.96 4.93
C VAL A 156 -9.03 10.66 4.22
N GLY A 157 -9.29 11.77 3.54
CA GLY A 157 -8.29 12.60 2.88
C GLY A 157 -8.81 13.29 1.63
N PHE A 158 -7.91 13.76 0.77
CA PHE A 158 -8.24 14.32 -0.53
C PHE A 158 -8.74 13.24 -1.48
N CYS A 159 -9.80 13.54 -2.25
CA CYS A 159 -10.30 12.66 -3.29
C CYS A 159 -10.79 13.45 -4.49
N THR A 160 -10.48 12.98 -5.70
CA THR A 160 -10.96 13.60 -6.95
C THR A 160 -11.03 12.58 -8.08
N GLU A 161 -11.92 12.82 -9.05
CA GLU A 161 -11.99 12.05 -10.29
C GLU A 161 -10.89 12.46 -11.25
N VAL A 162 -10.36 11.49 -12.01
CA VAL A 162 -9.37 11.70 -13.06
C VAL A 162 -9.63 10.74 -14.23
N GLU A 163 -9.02 11.00 -15.38
CA GLU A 163 -8.97 10.02 -16.47
C GLU A 163 -8.14 8.78 -16.06
N GLU A 164 -8.56 7.59 -16.49
CA GLU A 164 -7.91 6.34 -16.08
C GLU A 164 -6.41 6.28 -16.41
N ASP A 165 -5.99 6.86 -17.52
CA ASP A 165 -4.60 6.89 -17.99
C ASP A 165 -3.65 7.66 -17.06
N LEU A 166 -4.18 8.56 -16.23
CA LEU A 166 -3.40 9.30 -15.23
C LEU A 166 -3.12 8.48 -13.95
N ILE A 167 -3.88 7.41 -13.69
CA ILE A 167 -3.81 6.66 -12.42
C ILE A 167 -2.43 6.04 -12.19
N ASP A 168 -1.73 5.61 -13.24
CA ASP A 168 -0.39 5.02 -13.09
C ASP A 168 0.64 6.08 -12.68
N ALA A 169 0.54 7.31 -13.20
CA ALA A 169 1.36 8.43 -12.76
C ALA A 169 1.05 8.82 -11.30
N VAL A 170 -0.24 8.84 -10.93
CA VAL A 170 -0.67 9.05 -9.54
C VAL A 170 -0.13 7.96 -8.62
N THR A 171 -0.10 6.70 -9.07
CA THR A 171 0.53 5.60 -8.32
C THR A 171 2.00 5.89 -8.04
N GLY A 172 2.75 6.39 -9.04
CA GLY A 172 4.15 6.78 -8.88
C GLY A 172 4.33 7.97 -7.94
N LEU A 173 3.43 8.95 -7.99
CA LEU A 173 3.53 10.17 -7.19
C LEU A 173 3.00 9.97 -5.77
N SER A 174 1.71 9.76 -5.61
CA SER A 174 1.06 9.74 -4.29
C SER A 174 0.90 8.33 -3.72
N GLY A 175 0.77 7.30 -4.55
CA GLY A 175 0.72 5.91 -4.09
C GLY A 175 2.03 5.49 -3.42
N SER A 176 3.16 5.75 -4.06
CA SER A 176 4.51 5.46 -3.56
C SER A 176 5.09 6.58 -2.69
N GLY A 177 4.54 7.79 -2.79
CA GLY A 177 5.02 9.01 -2.13
C GLY A 177 5.30 8.90 -0.63
N PRO A 178 4.46 8.24 0.17
CA PRO A 178 4.74 8.06 1.59
C PRO A 178 6.09 7.39 1.88
N ALA A 179 6.54 6.46 1.02
CA ALA A 179 7.84 5.82 1.18
C ALA A 179 9.00 6.80 0.91
N TYR A 180 8.85 7.69 -0.08
CA TYR A 180 9.83 8.74 -0.36
C TYR A 180 9.93 9.73 0.82
N ALA A 181 8.78 10.11 1.38
CA ALA A 181 8.73 11.00 2.53
C ALA A 181 9.36 10.36 3.77
N PHE A 182 9.11 9.07 4.05
CA PHE A 182 9.76 8.38 5.17
C PHE A 182 11.26 8.27 4.99
N MET A 183 11.75 7.99 3.78
CA MET A 183 13.18 7.97 3.50
C MET A 183 13.82 9.33 3.69
N ALA A 184 13.19 10.41 3.22
CA ALA A 184 13.65 11.78 3.44
C ALA A 184 13.66 12.15 4.93
N LEU A 185 12.61 11.79 5.68
CA LEU A 185 12.50 12.04 7.12
C LEU A 185 13.57 11.30 7.92
N ASP A 186 13.89 10.06 7.56
CA ASP A 186 14.95 9.29 8.20
C ASP A 186 16.31 9.96 7.98
N ALA A 187 16.61 10.38 6.75
CA ALA A 187 17.84 11.10 6.43
C ALA A 187 17.94 12.46 7.14
N LEU A 188 16.82 13.21 7.22
CA LEU A 188 16.79 14.47 7.99
C LEU A 188 17.05 14.24 9.48
N ALA A 189 16.48 13.17 10.04
CA ALA A 189 16.72 12.80 11.43
C ALA A 189 18.19 12.39 11.67
N ASP A 190 18.81 11.67 10.72
CA ASP A 190 20.25 11.35 10.77
C ASP A 190 21.10 12.62 10.75
N GLY A 191 20.75 13.58 9.90
CA GLY A 191 21.41 14.90 9.89
C GLY A 191 21.29 15.61 11.23
N GLY A 192 20.10 15.61 11.84
CA GLY A 192 19.87 16.17 13.16
C GLY A 192 20.73 15.51 14.25
N VAL A 193 20.82 14.18 14.24
CA VAL A 193 21.67 13.42 15.18
C VAL A 193 23.14 13.72 14.95
N LYS A 194 23.60 13.81 13.71
CA LYS A 194 24.96 14.20 13.36
C LYS A 194 25.34 15.56 13.95
N MET A 195 24.37 16.46 14.06
CA MET A 195 24.54 17.79 14.63
C MET A 195 24.28 17.86 16.15
N GLY A 196 24.09 16.72 16.82
CA GLY A 196 23.98 16.61 18.27
C GLY A 196 22.56 16.52 18.83
N LEU A 197 21.53 16.45 18.01
CA LEU A 197 20.16 16.26 18.51
C LEU A 197 19.92 14.82 18.97
N PRO A 198 19.18 14.59 20.07
CA PRO A 198 18.70 13.26 20.40
C PRO A 198 17.84 12.70 19.28
N ARG A 199 18.00 11.42 18.91
CA ARG A 199 17.27 10.75 17.81
C ARG A 199 15.76 11.01 17.86
N ARG A 200 15.15 10.82 19.02
CA ARG A 200 13.69 10.99 19.19
C ARG A 200 13.23 12.41 18.86
N LEU A 201 14.02 13.40 19.25
CA LEU A 201 13.73 14.80 18.97
C LEU A 201 13.91 15.12 17.48
N ALA A 202 15.02 14.64 16.88
CA ALA A 202 15.32 14.84 15.46
C ALA A 202 14.21 14.28 14.56
N VAL A 203 13.74 13.04 14.82
CA VAL A 203 12.61 12.44 14.08
C VAL A 203 11.34 13.28 14.21
N ARG A 204 11.00 13.72 15.42
CA ARG A 204 9.78 14.51 15.67
C ARG A 204 9.82 15.88 15.01
N LEU A 205 10.95 16.57 15.09
CA LEU A 205 11.13 17.88 14.46
C LEU A 205 11.13 17.78 12.93
N GLY A 206 11.81 16.79 12.36
CA GLY A 206 11.80 16.55 10.91
C GLY A 206 10.41 16.26 10.39
N ALA A 207 9.66 15.39 11.07
CA ALA A 207 8.27 15.07 10.70
C ALA A 207 7.37 16.31 10.77
N GLN A 208 7.49 17.13 11.83
CA GLN A 208 6.69 18.34 11.98
C GLN A 208 7.04 19.41 10.95
N ALA A 209 8.33 19.53 10.58
CA ALA A 209 8.76 20.47 9.55
C ALA A 209 8.18 20.10 8.17
N LEU A 210 8.23 18.82 7.80
CA LEU A 210 7.67 18.34 6.53
C LEU A 210 6.13 18.51 6.49
N LEU A 211 5.45 18.16 7.60
CA LEU A 211 4.02 18.36 7.74
C LEU A 211 3.64 19.84 7.58
N GLY A 212 4.38 20.74 8.24
CA GLY A 212 4.13 22.17 8.18
C GLY A 212 4.32 22.72 6.77
N ALA A 213 5.39 22.33 6.09
CA ALA A 213 5.65 22.73 4.71
C ALA A 213 4.54 22.24 3.74
N ALA A 214 4.09 20.99 3.89
CA ALA A 214 3.01 20.44 3.09
C ALA A 214 1.69 21.21 3.33
N LYS A 215 1.34 21.49 4.58
CA LYS A 215 0.14 22.29 4.92
C LYS A 215 0.22 23.70 4.36
N MET A 216 1.35 24.38 4.50
CA MET A 216 1.54 25.71 3.91
C MET A 216 1.32 25.72 2.40
N LEU A 217 1.77 24.68 1.69
CA LEU A 217 1.55 24.54 0.25
C LEU A 217 0.07 24.32 -0.08
N LEU A 218 -0.61 23.43 0.66
CA LEU A 218 -2.04 23.14 0.42
C LEU A 218 -2.96 24.32 0.73
N ASP A 219 -2.59 25.17 1.69
CA ASP A 219 -3.35 26.36 2.09
C ASP A 219 -2.96 27.62 1.27
N SER A 220 -2.07 27.47 0.28
CA SER A 220 -1.54 28.57 -0.50
C SER A 220 -1.71 28.34 -2.00
N GLU A 221 -1.95 29.40 -2.75
CA GLU A 221 -1.91 29.39 -4.22
C GLU A 221 -0.50 29.66 -4.78
N GLN A 222 0.50 29.87 -3.90
CA GLN A 222 1.87 30.16 -4.33
C GLN A 222 2.56 28.91 -4.89
N HIS A 223 3.38 29.14 -5.90
CA HIS A 223 4.24 28.09 -6.44
C HIS A 223 5.22 27.57 -5.37
N PRO A 224 5.50 26.23 -5.29
CA PRO A 224 6.43 25.68 -4.31
C PRO A 224 7.81 26.37 -4.28
N GLY A 225 8.30 26.81 -5.44
CA GLY A 225 9.53 27.59 -5.56
C GLY A 225 9.48 28.89 -4.78
N GLN A 226 8.36 29.60 -4.83
CA GLN A 226 8.21 30.84 -4.07
C GLN A 226 8.18 30.60 -2.56
N LEU A 227 7.45 29.56 -2.12
CA LEU A 227 7.44 29.19 -0.70
C LEU A 227 8.84 28.78 -0.20
N LYS A 228 9.61 28.08 -1.02
CA LYS A 228 11.01 27.74 -0.75
C LYS A 228 11.86 29.01 -0.61
N ASP A 229 11.72 29.96 -1.53
CA ASP A 229 12.50 31.22 -1.52
C ASP A 229 12.16 32.05 -0.29
N ASN A 230 10.91 32.08 0.16
CA ASN A 230 10.48 32.81 1.36
C ASN A 230 11.18 32.30 2.64
N VAL A 231 11.73 31.08 2.64
CA VAL A 231 12.50 30.52 3.77
C VAL A 231 13.98 30.88 3.65
N CYS A 232 14.44 31.38 2.49
CA CYS A 232 15.85 31.61 2.20
C CYS A 232 16.23 33.08 2.35
N SER A 233 16.83 33.47 3.48
CA SER A 233 17.45 34.78 3.60
C SER A 233 18.81 34.84 2.86
N PRO A 234 19.22 36.02 2.34
CA PRO A 234 20.52 36.21 1.69
C PRO A 234 21.67 35.81 2.60
N GLY A 235 22.52 34.89 2.13
CA GLY A 235 23.69 34.39 2.89
C GLY A 235 23.33 33.51 4.10
N GLY A 236 22.06 33.18 4.30
CA GLY A 236 21.57 32.39 5.44
C GLY A 236 21.93 30.89 5.38
N ALA A 237 21.70 30.19 6.45
CA ALA A 237 21.98 28.75 6.55
C ALA A 237 21.18 27.92 5.53
N THR A 238 19.93 28.32 5.28
CA THR A 238 19.01 27.57 4.40
C THR A 238 19.51 27.54 2.96
N ILE A 239 19.96 28.67 2.39
CA ILE A 239 20.43 28.70 1.00
C ILE A 239 21.70 27.85 0.81
N HIS A 240 22.59 27.79 1.82
CA HIS A 240 23.76 26.93 1.79
C HIS A 240 23.37 25.45 1.83
N ALA A 241 22.40 25.07 2.67
CA ALA A 241 21.87 23.71 2.72
C ALA A 241 21.20 23.29 1.40
N LEU A 242 20.40 24.19 0.78
CA LEU A 242 19.79 23.95 -0.52
C LEU A 242 20.84 23.73 -1.62
N HIS A 243 21.94 24.47 -1.60
CA HIS A 243 23.04 24.26 -2.54
C HIS A 243 23.64 22.85 -2.47
N PHE A 244 23.77 22.27 -1.26
CA PHE A 244 24.18 20.88 -1.10
C PHE A 244 23.17 19.91 -1.68
N LEU A 245 21.87 20.14 -1.47
CA LEU A 245 20.80 19.29 -2.03
C LEU A 245 20.81 19.35 -3.57
N GLU A 246 20.98 20.54 -4.16
CA GLU A 246 21.08 20.68 -5.61
C GLU A 246 22.33 19.98 -6.18
N SER A 247 23.50 20.17 -5.53
CA SER A 247 24.75 19.53 -5.93
C SER A 247 24.68 18.00 -5.84
N GLY A 248 23.92 17.47 -4.89
CA GLY A 248 23.64 16.04 -4.74
C GLY A 248 22.56 15.49 -5.67
N GLY A 249 21.94 16.32 -6.51
CA GLY A 249 20.91 15.89 -7.45
C GLY A 249 19.56 15.53 -6.80
N PHE A 250 19.25 16.09 -5.63
CA PHE A 250 18.03 15.77 -4.87
C PHE A 250 16.76 15.84 -5.72
N ARG A 251 16.60 16.89 -6.54
CA ARG A 251 15.42 17.04 -7.41
C ARG A 251 15.33 15.94 -8.47
N SER A 252 16.44 15.66 -9.16
CA SER A 252 16.46 14.60 -10.18
C SER A 252 16.19 13.22 -9.60
N LEU A 253 16.68 12.93 -8.38
CA LEU A 253 16.40 11.66 -7.71
C LEU A 253 14.91 11.49 -7.39
N LEU A 254 14.23 12.53 -6.92
CA LEU A 254 12.79 12.48 -6.67
C LEU A 254 11.97 12.35 -7.96
N ILE A 255 12.34 13.09 -9.01
CA ILE A 255 11.69 12.99 -10.33
C ILE A 255 11.82 11.56 -10.86
N ASN A 256 13.02 11.00 -10.85
CA ASN A 256 13.30 9.65 -11.34
C ASN A 256 12.61 8.58 -10.48
N ALA A 257 12.43 8.79 -9.19
CA ALA A 257 11.71 7.87 -8.31
C ALA A 257 10.22 7.75 -8.72
N VAL A 258 9.57 8.88 -9.00
CA VAL A 258 8.19 8.90 -9.50
C VAL A 258 8.09 8.21 -10.86
N GLU A 259 8.99 8.52 -11.79
CA GLU A 259 9.05 7.91 -13.11
C GLU A 259 9.25 6.39 -13.01
N ALA A 260 10.22 5.94 -12.25
CA ALA A 260 10.52 4.50 -12.07
C ALA A 260 9.32 3.73 -11.51
N SER A 261 8.61 4.31 -10.54
CA SER A 261 7.41 3.68 -9.97
C SER A 261 6.26 3.64 -10.99
N CYS A 262 6.06 4.69 -11.76
CA CYS A 262 5.05 4.74 -12.82
C CYS A 262 5.34 3.70 -13.91
N ILE A 263 6.58 3.63 -14.40
CA ILE A 263 7.02 2.65 -15.41
C ILE A 263 6.80 1.23 -14.88
N ARG A 264 7.21 0.96 -13.65
CA ARG A 264 7.03 -0.37 -13.06
C ARG A 264 5.56 -0.77 -12.93
N THR A 265 4.68 0.18 -12.63
CA THR A 265 3.23 -0.07 -12.57
C THR A 265 2.69 -0.50 -13.94
N ARG A 266 3.11 0.18 -15.01
CA ARG A 266 2.73 -0.17 -16.39
C ARG A 266 3.29 -1.51 -16.84
N GLU A 267 4.52 -1.84 -16.45
CA GLU A 267 5.09 -3.17 -16.69
C GLU A 267 4.28 -4.27 -16.02
N LEU A 268 3.90 -4.08 -14.75
CA LEU A 268 3.08 -5.03 -14.00
C LEU A 268 1.70 -5.21 -14.64
N GLN A 269 1.10 -4.14 -15.17
CA GLN A 269 -0.13 -4.19 -15.93
C GLN A 269 0.05 -5.03 -17.21
N SER A 270 1.07 -4.73 -18.01
CA SER A 270 1.35 -5.47 -19.25
C SER A 270 1.60 -6.95 -18.98
N MET A 271 2.30 -7.29 -17.90
CA MET A 271 2.53 -8.68 -17.50
C MET A 271 1.21 -9.37 -17.10
N ALA A 272 0.34 -8.69 -16.38
CA ALA A 272 -0.97 -9.23 -15.98
C ALA A 272 -1.89 -9.45 -17.18
N ASP A 273 -1.83 -8.58 -18.19
CA ASP A 273 -2.60 -8.70 -19.43
C ASP A 273 -2.07 -9.83 -20.34
N GLN A 274 -0.76 -10.11 -20.30
CA GLN A 274 -0.12 -11.17 -21.08
C GLN A 274 -0.19 -12.55 -20.39
N GLU A 275 -0.18 -12.58 -19.07
CA GLU A 275 -0.37 -13.82 -18.33
C GLU A 275 -1.85 -14.26 -18.40
N LYS A 276 -2.17 -15.00 -19.47
CA LYS A 276 -3.23 -16.01 -19.39
C LYS A 276 -2.73 -17.09 -18.42
N VAL A 277 -2.69 -16.77 -17.13
CA VAL A 277 -2.27 -17.71 -16.10
C VAL A 277 -3.29 -18.83 -16.10
N SER A 278 -2.89 -19.97 -16.65
CA SER A 278 -3.65 -21.21 -16.53
C SER A 278 -3.86 -21.48 -15.03
N PRO A 279 -5.09 -21.80 -14.57
CA PRO A 279 -5.35 -22.18 -13.19
C PRO A 279 -4.42 -23.29 -12.68
N ALA A 280 -3.89 -24.14 -13.60
CA ALA A 280 -2.92 -25.17 -13.32
C ALA A 280 -1.53 -24.62 -12.93
N ALA A 281 -1.08 -23.50 -13.51
CA ALA A 281 0.21 -22.89 -13.18
C ALA A 281 0.19 -22.28 -11.77
N LEU A 282 -0.92 -21.66 -11.36
CA LEU A 282 -1.08 -21.10 -10.02
C LEU A 282 -1.22 -22.18 -8.95
N LYS A 283 -1.96 -23.27 -9.27
CA LYS A 283 -2.04 -24.42 -8.39
C LYS A 283 -0.67 -25.05 -8.15
N LYS A 284 0.18 -25.07 -9.18
CA LYS A 284 1.57 -25.54 -9.08
C LYS A 284 2.41 -24.61 -8.20
N THR A 285 2.33 -23.30 -8.37
CA THR A 285 3.07 -22.30 -7.57
C THR A 285 2.64 -22.33 -6.10
N LEU A 286 1.34 -22.50 -5.81
CA LEU A 286 0.82 -22.66 -4.46
C LEU A 286 1.25 -23.99 -3.83
N LEU A 287 1.23 -25.09 -4.60
CA LEU A 287 1.68 -26.41 -4.15
C LEU A 287 3.20 -26.46 -3.92
N ASP A 288 3.99 -25.79 -4.75
CA ASP A 288 5.44 -25.69 -4.59
C ASP A 288 5.81 -24.84 -3.36
N ARG A 289 5.03 -23.80 -3.03
CA ARG A 289 5.19 -23.07 -1.78
C ARG A 289 4.83 -23.87 -0.55
N VAL A 290 3.73 -24.63 -0.56
CA VAL A 290 3.35 -25.51 0.54
C VAL A 290 4.38 -26.61 0.77
N LYS A 291 5.06 -27.11 -0.27
CA LYS A 291 6.14 -28.09 -0.15
C LYS A 291 7.43 -27.50 0.44
N LEU A 292 7.71 -26.20 0.23
CA LEU A 292 8.87 -25.51 0.81
C LEU A 292 8.68 -25.18 2.30
N GLU A 293 7.46 -25.20 2.81
CA GLU A 293 7.11 -24.89 4.21
C GLU A 293 6.86 -26.14 5.08
N SER A 294 6.98 -27.35 4.52
CA SER A 294 6.93 -28.59 5.31
C SER A 294 8.26 -28.76 6.06
N PRO A 295 8.26 -28.74 7.40
CA PRO A 295 9.48 -29.02 8.16
C PRO A 295 9.89 -30.45 7.88
N THR A 296 11.07 -30.65 7.31
CA THR A 296 11.75 -31.95 7.27
C THR A 296 12.00 -32.38 8.70
N VAL A 297 11.16 -33.27 9.18
CA VAL A 297 11.42 -34.03 10.41
C VAL A 297 12.60 -34.93 10.10
N SER A 298 13.81 -34.50 10.45
CA SER A 298 14.98 -35.35 10.50
C SER A 298 14.82 -36.30 11.67
N THR A 299 14.47 -37.53 11.37
CA THR A 299 14.54 -38.66 12.30
C THR A 299 15.99 -38.87 12.70
N LEU A 300 16.31 -38.47 13.92
CA LEU A 300 17.54 -38.84 14.62
C LEU A 300 17.43 -40.35 14.95
N THR A 301 18.10 -41.18 14.17
CA THR A 301 18.38 -42.53 14.56
C THR A 301 19.56 -42.55 15.54
N HIS A 302 19.28 -43.00 16.77
CA HIS A 302 20.27 -43.34 17.76
C HIS A 302 21.19 -44.47 17.24
N SER A 303 22.49 -44.27 17.34
CA SER A 303 23.44 -45.36 17.50
C SER A 303 24.52 -44.98 18.51
N SER A 304 24.63 -45.80 19.51
CA SER A 304 25.47 -45.75 20.71
C SER A 304 26.94 -46.16 20.46
N PRO A 305 27.82 -46.25 21.49
CA PRO A 305 29.10 -45.57 21.50
C PRO A 305 30.31 -46.51 21.37
N GLY A 306 31.44 -46.00 21.02
CA GLY A 306 32.66 -46.83 20.95
C GLY A 306 33.99 -46.09 20.99
N LYS A 307 34.57 -46.12 22.17
CA LYS A 307 36.02 -46.19 22.52
C LYS A 307 36.92 -44.96 22.37
N LEU A 308 37.33 -44.51 23.57
CA LEU A 308 38.64 -43.94 23.98
C LEU A 308 39.82 -44.36 23.10
N LEU A 309 40.69 -43.40 22.85
CA LEU A 309 42.14 -43.58 23.10
C LEU A 309 42.83 -42.22 23.27
N THR A 310 43.55 -42.12 24.36
CA THR A 310 44.45 -41.14 24.92
C THR A 310 45.65 -40.82 24.04
N ARG A 311 46.12 -39.58 24.04
CA ARG A 311 47.51 -39.20 24.41
C ARG A 311 47.76 -37.69 24.24
N SER A 312 48.09 -37.05 25.34
CA SER A 312 48.91 -35.85 25.44
C SER A 312 50.41 -36.25 25.39
N PRO A 313 51.43 -35.39 25.54
CA PRO A 313 51.46 -33.92 25.63
C PRO A 313 52.61 -33.24 24.84
N ALA A 314 52.56 -31.93 24.81
CA ALA A 314 53.54 -30.84 24.76
C ALA A 314 55.05 -31.14 24.53
N PRO A 315 55.99 -30.18 24.37
CA PRO A 315 55.92 -28.72 24.60
C PRO A 315 56.84 -27.86 23.65
N GLY A 316 56.73 -26.53 23.82
CA GLY A 316 57.91 -25.69 23.85
C GLY A 316 58.29 -24.81 22.66
N GLY A 317 58.57 -23.56 22.99
CA GLY A 317 59.59 -22.72 22.40
C GLY A 317 59.10 -21.36 21.87
N LYS A 318 59.04 -20.38 22.66
CA LYS A 318 59.86 -19.17 22.91
C LYS A 318 60.41 -18.45 21.68
N LYS A 319 60.15 -17.12 21.73
CA LYS A 319 60.97 -15.97 21.23
C LYS A 319 60.84 -15.68 19.70
N ASP A 320 60.60 -14.49 19.25
CA ASP A 320 60.94 -13.13 19.79
C ASP A 320 59.77 -12.16 19.57
#